data_60f89897c54756cddb381be6e224c56b
#
_entry.id   60f89897c54756cddb381be6e224c56b
#
_cell.length_a   1.000
_cell.length_b   1.000
_cell.length_c   1.000
_cell.angle_alpha   90.00
_cell.angle_beta   90.00
_cell.angle_gamma   90.00
#
_symmetry.space_group_name_H-M   'P 1'
#
loop_
_entity.id
_entity.type
_entity.pdbx_description
1 polymer ?
#
loop_
_entity_poly.entity_id
_entity_poly.type
_entity_poly.pdbx_seq_one_letter_code
_entity_poly.pdbx_strand_id
1 'polypeptide(L)'
;MPMPRRLPGRKSMNQPAEYKTRINYSKTRQARYIAHLDTIDIICKTLRRMQLSYAVTQGCHVRPKISFGPPLPLGHASFCEYFVITLCQPPDVEKLKSALNHELPQGMEVLSVEFPWADKKSGSAGEQVDYRLHFSSRQTAEQARIWLLNPESAFQVIRKGTTRNYTIGKAVQKAELTEAGNNWLLQAEFIQGQADVPSVSKIVTALAAHLDTSRDDFYLMERIALKEL
;
A
#
# COMPACT_ATOMS: atom_id res chain seq x y z
N MET A 1 -18.48 8.69 -52.79
CA MET A 1 -19.48 8.37 -51.75
C MET A 1 -18.83 8.51 -50.37
N PRO A 2 -19.22 9.44 -49.53
CA PRO A 2 -18.65 9.57 -48.18
C PRO A 2 -19.29 8.54 -47.23
N MET A 3 -18.47 7.85 -46.42
CA MET A 3 -18.93 6.92 -45.40
C MET A 3 -19.73 7.63 -44.30
N PRO A 4 -20.78 7.00 -43.77
CA PRO A 4 -21.59 7.59 -42.71
C PRO A 4 -20.81 7.70 -41.39
N ARG A 5 -20.83 8.89 -40.76
CA ARG A 5 -20.30 9.15 -39.41
C ARG A 5 -20.99 8.23 -38.44
N ARG A 6 -20.19 7.46 -37.65
CA ARG A 6 -20.67 6.73 -36.48
C ARG A 6 -21.27 7.72 -35.49
N LEU A 7 -22.55 7.58 -35.19
CA LEU A 7 -23.23 8.27 -34.13
C LEU A 7 -22.62 7.87 -32.77
N PRO A 8 -22.49 8.82 -31.81
CA PRO A 8 -22.04 8.50 -30.48
C PRO A 8 -23.04 7.53 -29.84
N GLY A 9 -22.50 6.40 -29.31
CA GLY A 9 -23.29 5.34 -28.70
C GLY A 9 -24.22 5.89 -27.60
N ARG A 10 -25.51 5.59 -27.69
CA ARG A 10 -26.50 5.83 -26.63
C ARG A 10 -25.94 5.21 -25.34
N LYS A 11 -25.68 6.04 -24.30
CA LYS A 11 -25.52 5.56 -22.93
C LYS A 11 -26.79 4.76 -22.57
N SER A 12 -26.61 3.50 -22.28
CA SER A 12 -27.69 2.62 -21.84
C SER A 12 -28.31 3.22 -20.55
N MET A 13 -29.59 3.51 -20.58
CA MET A 13 -30.37 4.15 -19.52
C MET A 13 -30.68 3.22 -18.32
N ASN A 14 -29.89 2.13 -18.11
CA ASN A 14 -30.20 1.15 -17.05
C ASN A 14 -28.93 0.53 -16.43
N GLN A 15 -27.87 1.33 -16.22
CA GLN A 15 -26.82 0.88 -15.31
C GLN A 15 -27.23 1.21 -13.88
N PRO A 16 -27.23 0.23 -12.96
CA PRO A 16 -27.49 0.52 -11.55
C PRO A 16 -26.48 1.57 -11.06
N ALA A 17 -26.96 2.47 -10.19
CA ALA A 17 -26.12 3.49 -9.62
C ALA A 17 -24.91 2.84 -8.93
N GLU A 18 -23.72 3.33 -9.24
CA GLU A 18 -22.46 2.84 -8.69
C GLU A 18 -21.97 3.77 -7.58
N TYR A 19 -21.76 3.22 -6.40
CA TYR A 19 -21.34 3.96 -5.21
C TYR A 19 -19.91 3.58 -4.83
N LYS A 20 -18.91 4.37 -5.28
CA LYS A 20 -17.52 4.15 -4.91
C LYS A 20 -17.28 4.49 -3.45
N THR A 21 -16.69 3.57 -2.74
CA THR A 21 -16.38 3.66 -1.31
C THR A 21 -14.94 3.25 -1.08
N ARG A 22 -14.16 4.12 -0.45
CA ARG A 22 -12.78 3.81 -0.03
C ARG A 22 -12.78 3.33 1.40
N ILE A 23 -12.08 2.23 1.64
CA ILE A 23 -11.93 1.61 2.94
C ILE A 23 -10.44 1.62 3.28
N ASN A 24 -10.09 2.38 4.32
CA ASN A 24 -8.73 2.46 4.85
C ASN A 24 -8.59 1.47 6.00
N TYR A 25 -7.51 0.70 6.00
CA TYR A 25 -7.29 -0.34 7.01
C TYR A 25 -5.83 -0.45 7.42
N SER A 26 -5.60 -0.98 8.61
CA SER A 26 -4.27 -1.37 9.08
C SER A 26 -4.01 -2.85 8.80
N LYS A 27 -2.73 -3.19 8.68
CA LYS A 27 -2.24 -4.55 8.54
C LYS A 27 -1.02 -4.72 9.44
N THR A 28 -1.24 -5.32 10.61
CA THR A 28 -0.26 -5.35 11.72
C THR A 28 -0.12 -6.75 12.30
N ARG A 29 0.71 -6.91 13.32
CA ARG A 29 0.92 -8.19 14.03
C ARG A 29 1.19 -9.34 13.03
N GLN A 30 0.53 -10.49 13.20
CA GLN A 30 0.67 -11.64 12.29
C GLN A 30 0.16 -11.36 10.87
N ALA A 31 -0.81 -10.46 10.70
CA ALA A 31 -1.30 -10.11 9.37
C ALA A 31 -0.20 -9.53 8.44
N ARG A 32 0.87 -8.94 8.97
CA ARG A 32 2.01 -8.46 8.17
C ARG A 32 2.69 -9.56 7.33
N TYR A 33 2.52 -10.83 7.72
CA TYR A 33 3.05 -11.98 7.02
C TYR A 33 2.10 -12.58 5.97
N ILE A 34 0.93 -11.99 5.76
CA ILE A 34 0.00 -12.36 4.69
C ILE A 34 0.48 -11.68 3.40
N ALA A 35 0.68 -12.45 2.32
CA ALA A 35 1.08 -11.89 1.04
C ALA A 35 -0.03 -11.00 0.43
N HIS A 36 0.34 -10.12 -0.50
CA HIS A 36 -0.63 -9.17 -1.11
C HIS A 36 -1.81 -9.89 -1.79
N LEU A 37 -1.54 -10.96 -2.54
CA LEU A 37 -2.60 -11.73 -3.20
C LEU A 37 -3.53 -12.41 -2.20
N ASP A 38 -2.99 -12.93 -1.10
CA ASP A 38 -3.79 -13.54 -0.04
C ASP A 38 -4.62 -12.47 0.70
N THR A 39 -4.09 -11.26 0.87
CA THR A 39 -4.84 -10.12 1.42
C THR A 39 -6.05 -9.78 0.54
N ILE A 40 -5.88 -9.73 -0.78
CA ILE A 40 -6.98 -9.55 -1.75
C ILE A 40 -8.04 -10.64 -1.58
N ASP A 41 -7.62 -11.89 -1.49
CA ASP A 41 -8.51 -13.04 -1.37
C ASP A 41 -9.28 -13.03 -0.04
N ILE A 42 -8.61 -12.70 1.07
CA ILE A 42 -9.24 -12.52 2.39
C ILE A 42 -10.33 -11.44 2.32
N ILE A 43 -10.03 -10.27 1.77
CA ILE A 43 -11.00 -9.17 1.64
C ILE A 43 -12.17 -9.60 0.76
N CYS A 44 -11.94 -10.22 -0.40
CA CYS A 44 -13.01 -10.71 -1.26
C CYS A 44 -13.90 -11.77 -0.57
N LYS A 45 -13.31 -12.68 0.22
CA LYS A 45 -14.05 -13.67 1.01
C LYS A 45 -14.86 -13.01 2.12
N THR A 46 -14.30 -12.02 2.80
CA THR A 46 -15.00 -11.21 3.83
C THR A 46 -16.23 -10.53 3.25
N LEU A 47 -16.09 -9.84 2.11
CA LEU A 47 -17.23 -9.18 1.43
C LEU A 47 -18.35 -10.17 1.06
N ARG A 48 -18.00 -11.39 0.66
CA ARG A 48 -18.98 -12.44 0.35
C ARG A 48 -19.70 -12.95 1.60
N ARG A 49 -18.97 -13.19 2.71
CA ARG A 49 -19.59 -13.63 3.97
C ARG A 49 -20.58 -12.60 4.52
N MET A 50 -20.25 -11.32 4.37
CA MET A 50 -21.14 -10.21 4.75
C MET A 50 -22.36 -10.07 3.83
N GLN A 51 -22.44 -10.80 2.73
CA GLN A 51 -23.50 -10.67 1.71
C GLN A 51 -23.66 -9.22 1.22
N LEU A 52 -22.55 -8.47 1.20
CA LEU A 52 -22.56 -7.07 0.78
C LEU A 52 -22.91 -6.97 -0.71
N SER A 53 -23.84 -6.05 -1.04
CA SER A 53 -24.24 -5.79 -2.42
C SER A 53 -23.21 -4.91 -3.12
N TYR A 54 -22.34 -5.50 -3.94
CA TYR A 54 -21.29 -4.82 -4.70
C TYR A 54 -21.39 -5.06 -6.20
N ALA A 55 -20.90 -4.13 -6.99
CA ALA A 55 -20.76 -4.29 -8.42
C ALA A 55 -19.68 -5.33 -8.76
N VAL A 56 -19.88 -6.05 -9.84
CA VAL A 56 -18.96 -7.10 -10.32
C VAL A 56 -18.35 -6.74 -11.66
N THR A 57 -17.20 -7.31 -11.96
CA THR A 57 -16.54 -7.16 -13.25
C THR A 57 -17.30 -7.91 -14.35
N GLN A 58 -17.30 -7.35 -15.57
CA GLN A 58 -17.82 -8.01 -16.75
C GLN A 58 -16.69 -8.83 -17.40
N GLY A 59 -16.75 -10.15 -17.30
CA GLY A 59 -15.74 -11.03 -17.89
C GLY A 59 -16.01 -12.50 -17.55
N CYS A 60 -15.17 -13.41 -18.07
CA CYS A 60 -15.31 -14.86 -17.83
C CYS A 60 -15.23 -15.25 -16.35
N HIS A 61 -14.55 -14.44 -15.54
CA HIS A 61 -14.45 -14.61 -14.09
C HIS A 61 -15.07 -13.41 -13.39
N VAL A 62 -16.26 -13.60 -12.87
CA VAL A 62 -17.00 -12.57 -12.12
C VAL A 62 -16.33 -12.33 -10.76
N ARG A 63 -15.84 -11.12 -10.53
CA ARG A 63 -15.17 -10.69 -9.29
C ARG A 63 -15.77 -9.39 -8.79
N PRO A 64 -15.67 -9.06 -7.50
CA PRO A 64 -16.02 -7.73 -7.01
C PRO A 64 -15.26 -6.65 -7.80
N LYS A 65 -15.95 -5.54 -8.14
CA LYS A 65 -15.31 -4.36 -8.73
C LYS A 65 -14.58 -3.61 -7.63
N ILE A 66 -13.32 -3.99 -7.42
CA ILE A 66 -12.46 -3.53 -6.33
C ILE A 66 -11.08 -3.20 -6.87
N SER A 67 -10.48 -2.14 -6.37
CA SER A 67 -9.08 -1.78 -6.60
C SER A 67 -8.36 -1.60 -5.26
N PHE A 68 -7.08 -1.93 -5.24
CA PHE A 68 -6.24 -1.87 -4.04
C PHE A 68 -5.18 -0.80 -4.21
N GLY A 69 -4.74 -0.24 -3.10
CA GLY A 69 -3.55 0.60 -3.02
C GLY A 69 -2.27 -0.15 -3.37
N PRO A 70 -1.12 0.55 -3.33
CA PRO A 70 0.19 -0.06 -3.61
C PRO A 70 0.46 -1.26 -2.70
N PRO A 71 0.98 -2.38 -3.23
CA PRO A 71 1.23 -3.58 -2.44
C PRO A 71 2.18 -3.31 -1.28
N LEU A 72 1.84 -3.87 -0.10
CA LEU A 72 2.71 -3.87 1.06
C LEU A 72 3.67 -5.06 0.97
N PRO A 73 4.98 -4.86 1.12
CA PRO A 73 5.94 -5.96 1.17
C PRO A 73 5.66 -6.93 2.32
N LEU A 74 6.01 -8.19 2.14
CA LEU A 74 5.84 -9.22 3.16
C LEU A 74 6.67 -8.89 4.41
N GLY A 75 6.08 -9.06 5.59
CA GLY A 75 6.71 -8.77 6.87
C GLY A 75 6.58 -7.32 7.34
N HIS A 76 6.14 -6.40 6.45
CA HIS A 76 5.90 -5.01 6.83
C HIS A 76 4.52 -4.85 7.47
N ALA A 77 4.45 -4.05 8.53
CA ALA A 77 3.19 -3.54 9.06
C ALA A 77 2.77 -2.28 8.30
N SER A 78 1.48 -1.96 8.32
CA SER A 78 0.97 -0.72 7.73
C SER A 78 -0.27 -0.22 8.47
N PHE A 79 -0.37 1.10 8.58
CA PHE A 79 -1.53 1.82 9.12
C PHE A 79 -2.28 2.64 8.05
N CYS A 80 -1.90 2.48 6.77
CA CYS A 80 -2.44 3.29 5.68
C CYS A 80 -2.75 2.49 4.41
N GLU A 81 -3.08 1.20 4.57
CA GLU A 81 -3.60 0.41 3.46
C GLU A 81 -5.00 0.86 3.08
N TYR A 82 -5.35 0.69 1.81
CA TYR A 82 -6.71 0.96 1.37
C TYR A 82 -7.15 0.06 0.22
N PHE A 83 -8.45 -0.04 0.07
CA PHE A 83 -9.08 -0.51 -1.15
C PHE A 83 -10.32 0.34 -1.47
N VAL A 84 -10.66 0.43 -2.75
CA VAL A 84 -11.87 1.09 -3.22
C VAL A 84 -12.79 0.04 -3.80
N ILE A 85 -14.01 -0.03 -3.29
CA ILE A 85 -15.05 -0.95 -3.77
C ILE A 85 -16.21 -0.17 -4.37
N THR A 86 -16.82 -0.71 -5.42
CA THR A 86 -18.04 -0.16 -6.00
C THR A 86 -19.24 -0.93 -5.45
N LEU A 87 -20.09 -0.26 -4.68
CA LEU A 87 -21.32 -0.80 -4.10
C LEU A 87 -22.53 -0.54 -5.01
N CYS A 88 -23.56 -1.39 -4.91
CA CYS A 88 -24.83 -1.23 -5.61
C CYS A 88 -25.83 -0.32 -4.87
N GLN A 89 -25.55 -0.02 -3.60
CA GLN A 89 -26.35 0.86 -2.74
C GLN A 89 -25.42 1.75 -1.91
N PRO A 90 -25.85 2.95 -1.51
CA PRO A 90 -25.06 3.80 -0.63
C PRO A 90 -24.87 3.10 0.72
N PRO A 91 -23.63 3.04 1.25
CA PRO A 91 -23.37 2.38 2.52
C PRO A 91 -23.80 3.24 3.72
N ASP A 92 -24.24 2.57 4.77
CA ASP A 92 -24.17 3.10 6.12
C ASP A 92 -22.71 2.92 6.58
N VAL A 93 -21.96 4.02 6.68
CA VAL A 93 -20.50 4.02 6.90
C VAL A 93 -20.12 3.32 8.21
N GLU A 94 -20.82 3.61 9.30
CA GLU A 94 -20.51 3.05 10.61
C GLU A 94 -20.84 1.55 10.69
N LYS A 95 -22.00 1.15 10.15
CA LYS A 95 -22.36 -0.26 10.07
C LYS A 95 -21.40 -1.05 9.18
N LEU A 96 -20.99 -0.49 8.04
CA LEU A 96 -20.03 -1.14 7.15
C LEU A 96 -18.67 -1.31 7.82
N LYS A 97 -18.18 -0.27 8.52
CA LYS A 97 -16.93 -0.33 9.30
C LYS A 97 -16.99 -1.42 10.38
N SER A 98 -18.04 -1.42 11.18
CA SER A 98 -18.22 -2.40 12.26
C SER A 98 -18.31 -3.83 11.74
N ALA A 99 -19.09 -4.05 10.68
CA ALA A 99 -19.25 -5.38 10.08
C ALA A 99 -17.95 -5.89 9.46
N LEU A 100 -17.18 -5.03 8.78
CA LEU A 100 -15.86 -5.40 8.26
C LEU A 100 -14.89 -5.77 9.38
N ASN A 101 -14.85 -5.02 10.48
CA ASN A 101 -13.99 -5.31 11.62
C ASN A 101 -14.37 -6.60 12.35
N HIS A 102 -15.64 -6.98 12.32
CA HIS A 102 -16.09 -8.26 12.87
C HIS A 102 -15.60 -9.46 12.02
N GLU A 103 -15.53 -9.30 10.71
CA GLU A 103 -15.25 -10.38 9.76
C GLU A 103 -13.76 -10.50 9.36
N LEU A 104 -12.99 -9.43 9.50
CA LEU A 104 -11.56 -9.43 9.17
C LEU A 104 -10.74 -10.22 10.18
N PRO A 105 -9.65 -10.88 9.75
CA PRO A 105 -8.78 -11.61 10.66
C PRO A 105 -8.02 -10.67 11.59
N GLN A 106 -7.59 -11.20 12.73
CA GLN A 106 -6.78 -10.46 13.69
C GLN A 106 -5.53 -9.84 13.03
N GLY A 107 -5.28 -8.57 13.34
CA GLY A 107 -4.18 -7.80 12.75
C GLY A 107 -4.55 -7.06 11.46
N MET A 108 -5.78 -7.22 10.96
CA MET A 108 -6.38 -6.35 9.95
C MET A 108 -7.56 -5.60 10.58
N GLU A 109 -7.54 -4.27 10.51
CA GLU A 109 -8.57 -3.43 11.12
C GLU A 109 -8.93 -2.27 10.20
N VAL A 110 -10.22 -2.06 9.94
CA VAL A 110 -10.73 -0.90 9.19
C VAL A 110 -10.66 0.33 10.08
N LEU A 111 -9.88 1.29 9.66
CA LEU A 111 -9.66 2.55 10.37
C LEU A 111 -10.75 3.58 10.04
N SER A 112 -11.05 3.71 8.73
CA SER A 112 -12.09 4.61 8.25
C SER A 112 -12.73 4.11 6.95
N VAL A 113 -13.95 4.58 6.70
CA VAL A 113 -14.68 4.37 5.46
C VAL A 113 -15.04 5.74 4.90
N GLU A 114 -14.65 6.02 3.67
CA GLU A 114 -14.89 7.29 2.98
C GLU A 114 -15.95 7.08 1.89
N PHE A 115 -17.07 7.78 2.03
CA PHE A 115 -18.17 7.76 1.07
C PHE A 115 -18.85 9.15 0.99
N PRO A 116 -19.18 9.65 -0.20
CA PRO A 116 -18.81 9.12 -1.52
C PRO A 116 -17.32 9.31 -1.82
N TRP A 117 -16.70 8.32 -2.49
CA TRP A 117 -15.32 8.41 -2.94
C TRP A 117 -15.25 8.81 -4.43
N ALA A 118 -14.50 9.86 -4.73
CA ALA A 118 -14.15 10.22 -6.11
C ALA A 118 -12.70 9.82 -6.37
N ASP A 119 -12.46 9.04 -7.43
CA ASP A 119 -11.08 8.75 -7.84
C ASP A 119 -10.37 10.07 -8.12
N LYS A 120 -9.35 10.37 -7.35
CA LYS A 120 -8.39 11.39 -7.74
C LYS A 120 -7.67 10.86 -8.98
N LYS A 121 -7.53 11.68 -10.02
CA LYS A 121 -6.69 11.31 -11.15
C LYS A 121 -5.28 11.14 -10.57
N SER A 122 -4.80 9.90 -10.50
CA SER A 122 -3.41 9.61 -10.17
C SER A 122 -2.53 10.32 -11.19
N GLY A 123 -1.89 11.39 -10.76
CA GLY A 123 -0.88 12.07 -11.57
C GLY A 123 0.35 11.16 -11.70
N SER A 124 1.13 11.32 -12.74
CA SER A 124 2.42 10.63 -12.93
C SER A 124 3.51 11.10 -11.96
N ALA A 125 3.15 11.92 -10.97
CA ALA A 125 4.09 12.55 -10.04
C ALA A 125 4.71 11.58 -9.02
N GLY A 126 4.14 10.39 -8.85
CA GLY A 126 4.56 9.42 -7.85
C GLY A 126 3.79 9.56 -6.54
N GLU A 127 4.25 8.86 -5.54
CA GLU A 127 3.66 8.84 -4.19
C GLU A 127 4.75 9.10 -3.15
N GLN A 128 4.43 9.87 -2.12
CA GLN A 128 5.23 9.95 -0.90
C GLN A 128 4.75 8.88 0.07
N VAL A 129 5.70 8.13 0.62
CA VAL A 129 5.42 7.04 1.56
C VAL A 129 6.29 7.23 2.79
N ASP A 130 5.66 7.35 3.94
CA ASP A 130 6.38 7.52 5.20
C ASP A 130 6.50 6.16 5.91
N TYR A 131 7.72 5.80 6.26
CA TYR A 131 8.05 4.59 6.99
C TYR A 131 8.66 4.89 8.34
N ARG A 132 8.37 4.00 9.29
CA ARG A 132 9.04 3.92 10.59
C ARG A 132 9.81 2.60 10.65
N LEU A 133 11.08 2.72 10.96
CA LEU A 133 12.02 1.61 11.07
C LEU A 133 12.45 1.52 12.54
N HIS A 134 12.35 0.35 13.13
CA HIS A 134 12.61 0.11 14.54
C HIS A 134 13.94 -0.58 14.74
N PHE A 135 14.77 -0.02 15.61
CA PHE A 135 16.11 -0.53 15.95
C PHE A 135 16.27 -0.66 17.47
N SER A 136 16.99 -1.69 17.92
CA SER A 136 17.41 -1.86 19.31
C SER A 136 18.68 -1.05 19.65
N SER A 137 19.52 -0.75 18.65
CA SER A 137 20.78 -0.04 18.79
C SER A 137 20.73 1.34 18.14
N ARG A 138 21.20 2.38 18.88
CA ARG A 138 21.42 3.72 18.34
C ARG A 138 22.42 3.73 17.21
N GLN A 139 23.50 2.99 17.36
CA GLN A 139 24.57 2.94 16.37
C GLN A 139 24.05 2.42 15.03
N THR A 140 23.30 1.32 15.05
CA THR A 140 22.69 0.72 13.85
C THR A 140 21.66 1.66 13.21
N ALA A 141 20.84 2.33 14.03
CA ALA A 141 19.85 3.30 13.55
C ALA A 141 20.52 4.51 12.88
N GLU A 142 21.63 5.02 13.43
CA GLU A 142 22.39 6.12 12.85
C GLU A 142 23.10 5.72 11.55
N GLN A 143 23.66 4.52 11.47
CA GLN A 143 24.21 3.98 10.23
C GLN A 143 23.13 3.86 9.14
N ALA A 144 21.94 3.39 9.51
CA ALA A 144 20.79 3.35 8.61
C ALA A 144 20.41 4.74 8.10
N ARG A 145 20.35 5.72 8.98
CA ARG A 145 20.03 7.12 8.65
C ARG A 145 21.05 7.70 7.67
N ILE A 146 22.34 7.55 7.96
CA ILE A 146 23.43 8.04 7.10
C ILE A 146 23.34 7.39 5.71
N TRP A 147 23.14 6.07 5.65
CA TRP A 147 23.05 5.35 4.38
C TRP A 147 21.83 5.80 3.56
N LEU A 148 20.66 5.98 4.19
CA LEU A 148 19.44 6.43 3.52
C LEU A 148 19.54 7.85 3.00
N LEU A 149 20.22 8.76 3.72
CA LEU A 149 20.37 10.17 3.33
C LEU A 149 21.50 10.41 2.30
N ASN A 150 22.35 9.42 2.05
CA ASN A 150 23.39 9.54 1.05
C ASN A 150 22.85 9.14 -0.34
N PRO A 151 22.65 10.08 -1.28
CA PRO A 151 22.11 9.80 -2.61
C PRO A 151 22.98 8.86 -3.44
N GLU A 152 24.29 8.78 -3.15
CA GLU A 152 25.25 7.90 -3.83
C GLU A 152 25.25 6.46 -3.27
N SER A 153 24.49 6.19 -2.21
CA SER A 153 24.37 4.85 -1.66
C SER A 153 23.84 3.88 -2.72
N ALA A 154 24.70 2.95 -3.15
CA ALA A 154 24.42 2.02 -4.22
C ALA A 154 24.07 0.63 -3.68
N PHE A 155 23.21 -0.08 -4.38
CA PHE A 155 22.84 -1.46 -4.05
C PHE A 155 22.44 -2.25 -5.29
N GLN A 156 22.44 -3.57 -5.16
CA GLN A 156 22.10 -4.49 -6.24
C GLN A 156 20.83 -5.26 -5.89
N VAL A 157 20.01 -5.51 -6.91
CA VAL A 157 18.85 -6.40 -6.81
C VAL A 157 19.01 -7.50 -7.86
N ILE A 158 19.06 -8.74 -7.39
CA ILE A 158 19.13 -9.93 -8.25
C ILE A 158 17.70 -10.48 -8.39
N ARG A 159 17.21 -10.55 -9.61
CA ARG A 159 15.89 -11.14 -9.90
C ARG A 159 15.98 -12.04 -11.13
N LYS A 160 15.62 -13.32 -10.96
CA LYS A 160 15.65 -14.33 -12.05
C LYS A 160 16.99 -14.37 -12.81
N GLY A 161 18.12 -14.31 -12.08
CA GLY A 161 19.45 -14.33 -12.66
C GLY A 161 19.92 -13.00 -13.29
N THR A 162 19.09 -11.96 -13.28
CA THR A 162 19.46 -10.62 -13.77
C THR A 162 19.79 -9.72 -12.59
N THR A 163 21.01 -9.16 -12.58
CA THR A 163 21.45 -8.16 -11.60
C THR A 163 21.13 -6.76 -12.13
N ARG A 164 20.49 -5.95 -11.30
CA ARG A 164 20.25 -4.51 -11.57
C ARG A 164 20.87 -3.68 -10.48
N ASN A 165 21.61 -2.65 -10.86
CA ASN A 165 22.20 -1.68 -9.96
C ASN A 165 21.23 -0.54 -9.73
N TYR A 166 21.14 -0.06 -8.50
CA TYR A 166 20.34 1.08 -8.08
C TYR A 166 21.18 1.98 -7.18
N THR A 167 20.81 3.25 -7.12
CA THR A 167 21.25 4.20 -6.10
C THR A 167 20.04 4.72 -5.34
N ILE A 168 20.23 5.21 -4.13
CA ILE A 168 19.17 5.88 -3.36
C ILE A 168 18.66 7.09 -4.15
N GLY A 169 19.58 7.92 -4.68
CA GLY A 169 19.25 9.08 -5.49
C GLY A 169 18.26 10.01 -4.78
N LYS A 170 17.10 10.24 -5.41
CA LYS A 170 16.02 11.08 -4.89
C LYS A 170 14.93 10.30 -4.12
N ALA A 171 15.15 9.01 -3.90
CA ALA A 171 14.12 8.16 -3.30
C ALA A 171 13.83 8.49 -1.84
N VAL A 172 14.80 9.03 -1.10
CA VAL A 172 14.64 9.41 0.31
C VAL A 172 14.70 10.94 0.42
N GLN A 173 13.66 11.53 0.98
CA GLN A 173 13.54 12.98 1.15
C GLN A 173 13.99 13.43 2.54
N LYS A 174 13.73 12.59 3.54
CA LYS A 174 13.98 12.90 4.94
C LYS A 174 14.19 11.61 5.71
N ALA A 175 15.04 11.66 6.73
CA ALA A 175 15.21 10.58 7.69
C ALA A 175 15.56 11.16 9.06
N GLU A 176 14.69 10.99 10.04
CA GLU A 176 14.81 11.53 11.39
C GLU A 176 14.87 10.40 12.41
N LEU A 177 15.86 10.48 13.32
CA LEU A 177 16.05 9.51 14.37
C LEU A 177 15.48 10.04 15.68
N THR A 178 14.70 9.22 16.36
CA THR A 178 14.08 9.55 17.66
C THR A 178 14.26 8.39 18.63
N GLU A 179 14.55 8.71 19.87
CA GLU A 179 14.60 7.74 20.96
C GLU A 179 13.16 7.36 21.41
N ALA A 180 12.91 6.08 21.61
CA ALA A 180 11.61 5.56 22.05
C ALA A 180 11.81 4.48 23.13
N GLY A 181 11.92 4.93 24.37
CA GLY A 181 12.27 4.06 25.50
C GLY A 181 13.65 3.46 25.31
N ASN A 182 13.76 2.14 25.27
CA ASN A 182 15.01 1.42 25.08
C ASN A 182 15.35 1.19 23.59
N ASN A 183 14.52 1.69 22.67
CA ASN A 183 14.64 1.47 21.22
C ASN A 183 14.82 2.79 20.47
N TRP A 184 15.18 2.69 19.20
CA TRP A 184 15.38 3.81 18.29
C TRP A 184 14.44 3.70 17.10
N LEU A 185 13.78 4.81 16.78
CA LEU A 185 12.85 4.92 15.65
C LEU A 185 13.48 5.81 14.59
N LEU A 186 13.67 5.29 13.40
CA LEU A 186 14.05 6.06 12.23
C LEU A 186 12.79 6.25 11.36
N GLN A 187 12.28 7.47 11.34
CA GLN A 187 11.20 7.85 10.45
C GLN A 187 11.78 8.39 9.15
N ALA A 188 11.43 7.78 8.03
CA ALA A 188 11.93 8.15 6.71
C ALA A 188 10.79 8.38 5.73
N GLU A 189 10.93 9.45 4.93
CA GLU A 189 10.02 9.84 3.87
C GLU A 189 10.60 9.40 2.52
N PHE A 190 9.86 8.54 1.81
CA PHE A 190 10.27 8.00 0.52
C PHE A 190 9.38 8.52 -0.60
N ILE A 191 9.97 8.69 -1.78
CA ILE A 191 9.24 8.84 -3.03
C ILE A 191 9.24 7.50 -3.76
N GLN A 192 8.11 7.10 -4.33
CA GLN A 192 7.99 5.90 -5.15
C GLN A 192 7.06 6.12 -6.35
N GLY A 193 7.07 5.18 -7.29
CA GLY A 193 6.20 5.23 -8.47
C GLY A 193 6.72 6.11 -9.61
N GLN A 194 7.86 6.77 -9.45
CA GLN A 194 8.55 7.50 -10.53
C GLN A 194 9.50 6.57 -11.30
N ALA A 195 9.75 6.89 -12.58
CA ALA A 195 10.81 6.23 -13.34
C ALA A 195 12.15 6.48 -12.63
N ASP A 196 13.04 5.51 -12.67
CA ASP A 196 14.39 5.54 -12.09
C ASP A 196 14.46 5.62 -10.55
N VAL A 197 13.33 5.69 -9.85
CA VAL A 197 13.30 5.63 -8.38
C VAL A 197 13.06 4.17 -7.93
N PRO A 198 13.99 3.59 -7.15
CA PRO A 198 13.79 2.25 -6.62
C PRO A 198 12.61 2.21 -5.65
N SER A 199 11.84 1.11 -5.67
CA SER A 199 10.74 0.97 -4.71
C SER A 199 11.26 0.86 -3.27
N VAL A 200 10.49 1.36 -2.31
CA VAL A 200 10.84 1.33 -0.87
C VAL A 200 11.23 -0.09 -0.42
N SER A 201 10.52 -1.11 -0.88
CA SER A 201 10.86 -2.51 -0.58
C SER A 201 12.28 -2.89 -0.97
N LYS A 202 12.78 -2.44 -2.14
CA LYS A 202 14.16 -2.71 -2.58
C LYS A 202 15.16 -1.98 -1.71
N ILE A 203 14.89 -0.71 -1.39
CA ILE A 203 15.76 0.11 -0.54
C ILE A 203 15.89 -0.52 0.84
N VAL A 204 14.78 -0.87 1.46
CA VAL A 204 14.79 -1.43 2.83
C VAL A 204 15.42 -2.83 2.87
N THR A 205 15.22 -3.65 1.84
CA THR A 205 15.95 -4.95 1.74
C THR A 205 17.45 -4.73 1.61
N ALA A 206 17.87 -3.75 0.81
CA ALA A 206 19.28 -3.41 0.65
C ALA A 206 19.87 -2.80 1.91
N LEU A 207 19.12 -1.96 2.63
CA LEU A 207 19.52 -1.42 3.94
C LEU A 207 19.79 -2.54 4.94
N ALA A 208 18.88 -3.51 5.07
CA ALA A 208 19.07 -4.66 5.96
C ALA A 208 20.33 -5.46 5.62
N ALA A 209 20.64 -5.65 4.34
CA ALA A 209 21.86 -6.31 3.89
C ALA A 209 23.13 -5.45 4.12
N HIS A 210 23.02 -4.12 3.99
CA HIS A 210 24.13 -3.19 4.22
C HIS A 210 24.54 -3.13 5.71
N LEU A 211 23.56 -3.19 6.60
CA LEU A 211 23.81 -3.10 8.04
C LEU A 211 24.41 -4.38 8.61
N ASP A 212 24.41 -5.50 7.86
CA ASP A 212 24.84 -6.85 8.32
C ASP A 212 24.28 -7.18 9.72
N THR A 213 23.06 -6.69 9.97
CA THR A 213 22.44 -6.79 11.27
C THR A 213 21.77 -8.13 11.46
N SER A 214 21.93 -8.68 12.65
CA SER A 214 21.05 -9.74 13.12
C SER A 214 19.59 -9.23 13.06
N ARG A 215 18.61 -10.12 12.86
CA ARG A 215 17.18 -9.76 12.90
C ARG A 215 16.75 -9.13 14.22
N ASP A 216 17.59 -9.17 15.23
CA ASP A 216 17.35 -8.66 16.57
C ASP A 216 17.58 -7.14 16.67
N ASP A 217 18.46 -6.58 15.82
CA ASP A 217 18.75 -5.13 15.81
C ASP A 217 17.80 -4.32 14.94
N PHE A 218 17.23 -4.93 13.89
CA PHE A 218 16.29 -4.30 12.98
C PHE A 218 15.05 -5.21 12.82
N TYR A 219 14.01 -4.98 13.58
CA TYR A 219 12.96 -5.98 13.80
C TYR A 219 11.58 -5.62 13.27
N LEU A 220 11.31 -4.36 12.93
CA LEU A 220 9.99 -3.95 12.45
C LEU A 220 10.07 -2.79 11.47
N MET A 221 9.28 -2.90 10.40
CA MET A 221 9.04 -1.85 9.42
C MET A 221 7.55 -1.55 9.36
N GLU A 222 7.21 -0.29 9.47
CA GLU A 222 5.83 0.18 9.46
C GLU A 222 5.64 1.26 8.39
N ARG A 223 4.71 1.05 7.48
CA ARG A 223 4.22 2.10 6.59
C ARG A 223 3.18 2.92 7.35
N ILE A 224 3.47 4.18 7.62
CA ILE A 224 2.64 5.03 8.50
C ILE A 224 1.82 6.06 7.73
N ALA A 225 2.24 6.44 6.54
CA ALA A 225 1.48 7.33 5.67
C ALA A 225 1.73 7.04 4.19
N LEU A 226 0.75 7.35 3.37
CA LEU A 226 0.78 7.31 1.92
C LEU A 226 0.08 8.56 1.39
N LYS A 227 0.79 9.39 0.63
CA LYS A 227 0.30 10.63 0.04
C LYS A 227 0.58 10.63 -1.45
N GLU A 228 -0.42 10.95 -2.26
CA GLU A 228 -0.24 11.21 -3.69
C GLU A 228 0.47 12.58 -3.85
N LEU A 229 1.47 12.65 -4.75
CA LEU A 229 2.22 13.87 -5.07
C LEU A 229 1.57 14.64 -6.22
#